data_d42a358ee2c7dadc01fd7b8623775676
#
_entry.id   d42a358ee2c7dadc01fd7b8623775676
#
_cell.length_a   1.000
_cell.length_b   1.000
_cell.length_c   1.000
_cell.angle_alpha   90.00
_cell.angle_beta   90.00
_cell.angle_gamma   90.00
#
_symmetry.space_group_name_H-M   'P 1'
#
loop_
_entity.id
_entity.type
_entity.pdbx_description
1 polymer ?
#
loop_
_entity_poly.entity_id
_entity_poly.type
_entity_poly.pdbx_seq_one_letter_code
_entity_poly.pdbx_strand_id
1 'polypeptide(L)'
;TDENGSAITEEQERDAAFTLELGSYTDDGCYARIAGSSMVYLVDGSVCDSLLYADYDGLRPDEVLAMDWDTLTSFTVTLDGQTYEIEKTTQAVEDEDGETSEETVYLLNGEELDSDSVEQLMSSLDAMESTGSVDNAAPGAQELRFTFHQDSESWPQVELVFYQYDSSTCLVSLNGE
;
A
#
# COMPACT_ATOMS: atom_id res chain seq x y z
N THR A 1 -5.13 -23.91 -10.21
CA THR A 1 -6.37 -24.46 -10.84
C THR A 1 -7.45 -24.58 -9.77
N ASP A 2 -8.70 -24.35 -10.13
CA ASP A 2 -9.84 -24.59 -9.26
C ASP A 2 -10.07 -26.10 -9.00
N GLU A 3 -11.09 -26.44 -8.21
CA GLU A 3 -11.42 -27.84 -7.87
C GLU A 3 -11.76 -28.70 -9.10
N ASN A 4 -12.00 -28.08 -10.26
CA ASN A 4 -12.31 -28.73 -11.52
C ASN A 4 -11.10 -28.81 -12.47
N GLY A 5 -9.93 -28.35 -12.03
CA GLY A 5 -8.70 -28.36 -12.82
C GLY A 5 -8.59 -27.22 -13.84
N SER A 6 -9.49 -26.24 -13.81
CA SER A 6 -9.46 -25.05 -14.68
C SER A 6 -8.42 -24.04 -14.16
N ALA A 7 -7.82 -23.29 -15.07
CA ALA A 7 -6.94 -22.18 -14.69
C ALA A 7 -7.78 -21.11 -13.96
N ILE A 8 -7.30 -20.69 -12.79
CA ILE A 8 -7.90 -19.57 -12.07
C ILE A 8 -7.51 -18.30 -12.84
N THR A 9 -8.49 -17.63 -13.41
CA THR A 9 -8.32 -16.41 -14.23
C THR A 9 -8.65 -15.12 -13.47
N GLU A 10 -9.14 -15.25 -12.24
CA GLU A 10 -9.38 -14.13 -11.33
C GLU A 10 -8.60 -14.37 -10.05
N GLU A 11 -7.98 -13.34 -9.47
CA GLU A 11 -7.45 -13.36 -8.12
C GLU A 11 -8.61 -13.62 -7.16
N GLN A 12 -8.70 -14.82 -6.65
CA GLN A 12 -9.60 -15.16 -5.57
C GLN A 12 -8.84 -14.96 -4.26
N GLU A 13 -9.25 -13.99 -3.48
CA GLU A 13 -8.81 -13.84 -2.11
C GLU A 13 -9.15 -15.14 -1.35
N ARG A 14 -8.14 -15.88 -0.95
CA ARG A 14 -8.29 -17.12 -0.18
C ARG A 14 -7.81 -16.85 1.23
N ASP A 15 -8.71 -16.97 2.18
CA ASP A 15 -8.35 -17.13 3.58
C ASP A 15 -7.58 -18.45 3.73
N ALA A 16 -6.26 -18.40 3.55
CA ALA A 16 -5.38 -19.54 3.78
C ALA A 16 -4.87 -19.49 5.22
N ALA A 17 -5.62 -20.05 6.16
CA ALA A 17 -5.11 -20.28 7.49
C ALA A 17 -4.33 -21.61 7.52
N PHE A 18 -3.05 -21.57 7.85
CA PHE A 18 -2.25 -22.74 8.12
C PHE A 18 -1.37 -22.53 9.36
N THR A 19 -1.04 -23.61 10.02
CA THR A 19 -0.09 -23.58 11.15
C THR A 19 1.25 -24.13 10.67
N LEU A 20 2.29 -23.30 10.78
CA LEU A 20 3.67 -23.73 10.55
C LEU A 20 4.25 -24.22 11.88
N GLU A 21 4.75 -25.47 11.89
CA GLU A 21 5.45 -26.05 13.03
C GLU A 21 6.95 -25.99 12.76
N LEU A 22 7.70 -25.33 13.66
CA LEU A 22 9.16 -25.29 13.63
C LEU A 22 9.71 -26.32 14.61
N GLY A 23 10.71 -27.08 14.17
CA GLY A 23 11.35 -28.14 14.92
C GLY A 23 12.76 -27.79 15.38
N SER A 24 13.61 -28.77 15.52
CA SER A 24 14.96 -28.60 16.00
C SER A 24 15.86 -27.95 14.97
N TYR A 25 16.77 -27.10 15.44
CA TYR A 25 17.87 -26.57 14.66
C TYR A 25 18.97 -27.60 14.45
N THR A 26 19.63 -27.49 13.32
CA THR A 26 20.84 -28.22 12.93
C THR A 26 21.89 -27.24 12.45
N ASP A 27 23.09 -27.69 12.14
CA ASP A 27 24.15 -26.85 11.56
C ASP A 27 23.76 -26.30 10.18
N ASP A 28 22.81 -26.93 9.47
CA ASP A 28 22.39 -26.59 8.12
C ASP A 28 21.05 -25.83 8.08
N GLY A 29 20.39 -25.59 9.21
CA GLY A 29 19.09 -24.90 9.26
C GLY A 29 18.14 -25.45 10.34
N CYS A 30 16.84 -25.21 10.21
CA CYS A 30 15.83 -25.78 11.09
C CYS A 30 14.80 -26.62 10.31
N TYR A 31 14.23 -27.60 10.98
CA TYR A 31 13.14 -28.39 10.43
C TYR A 31 11.82 -27.63 10.53
N ALA A 32 11.05 -27.63 9.45
CA ALA A 32 9.75 -26.99 9.39
C ALA A 32 8.73 -27.89 8.70
N ARG A 33 7.47 -27.81 9.11
CA ARG A 33 6.36 -28.48 8.42
C ARG A 33 5.05 -27.70 8.59
N ILE A 34 4.13 -27.91 7.65
CA ILE A 34 2.75 -27.46 7.83
C ILE A 34 2.04 -28.49 8.72
N ALA A 35 1.31 -28.05 9.74
CA ALA A 35 0.55 -28.90 10.63
C ALA A 35 -0.38 -29.84 9.85
N GLY A 36 -0.37 -31.11 10.21
CA GLY A 36 -1.12 -32.15 9.49
C GLY A 36 -0.43 -32.72 8.25
N SER A 37 0.68 -32.14 7.79
CA SER A 37 1.50 -32.66 6.70
C SER A 37 2.48 -33.72 7.24
N SER A 38 2.71 -34.78 6.46
CA SER A 38 3.78 -35.73 6.72
C SER A 38 5.15 -35.32 6.18
N MET A 39 5.19 -34.25 5.40
CA MET A 39 6.41 -33.70 4.80
C MET A 39 7.10 -32.77 5.78
N VAL A 40 8.40 -32.98 5.98
CA VAL A 40 9.27 -32.13 6.79
C VAL A 40 10.34 -31.56 5.87
N TYR A 41 10.57 -30.25 5.98
CA TYR A 41 11.54 -29.51 5.19
C TYR A 41 12.68 -29.07 6.09
N LEU A 42 13.88 -29.02 5.55
CA LEU A 42 14.99 -28.29 6.15
C LEU A 42 15.01 -26.89 5.54
N VAL A 43 14.86 -25.87 6.36
CA VAL A 43 14.76 -24.47 5.98
C VAL A 43 15.96 -23.74 6.56
N ASP A 44 16.44 -22.71 5.88
CA ASP A 44 17.52 -21.89 6.39
C ASP A 44 17.20 -21.36 7.80
N GLY A 45 18.18 -21.42 8.70
CA GLY A 45 18.01 -21.01 10.09
C GLY A 45 17.60 -19.56 10.25
N SER A 46 18.09 -18.67 9.38
CA SER A 46 17.75 -17.25 9.41
C SER A 46 16.26 -17.00 9.13
N VAL A 47 15.65 -17.81 8.25
CA VAL A 47 14.20 -17.72 7.99
C VAL A 47 13.41 -18.16 9.23
N CYS A 48 13.84 -19.22 9.90
CA CYS A 48 13.20 -19.67 11.13
C CYS A 48 13.34 -18.65 12.26
N ASP A 49 14.51 -18.04 12.39
CA ASP A 49 14.76 -16.99 13.39
C ASP A 49 13.89 -15.76 13.12
N SER A 50 13.77 -15.32 11.87
CA SER A 50 12.90 -14.21 11.47
C SER A 50 11.43 -14.47 11.83
N LEU A 51 10.97 -15.72 11.73
CA LEU A 51 9.60 -16.09 12.09
C LEU A 51 9.40 -16.23 13.61
N LEU A 52 10.39 -16.78 14.34
CA LEU A 52 10.29 -17.02 15.78
C LEU A 52 10.45 -15.74 16.61
N TYR A 53 11.25 -14.80 16.10
CA TYR A 53 11.55 -13.54 16.78
C TYR A 53 10.92 -12.35 16.08
N ALA A 54 9.96 -12.61 15.17
CA ALA A 54 9.19 -11.56 14.54
C ALA A 54 8.46 -10.76 15.63
N ASP A 55 8.70 -9.46 15.62
CA ASP A 55 7.93 -8.50 16.38
C ASP A 55 7.13 -7.60 15.43
N TYR A 56 6.26 -6.79 15.98
CA TYR A 56 5.41 -5.91 15.18
C TYR A 56 6.24 -4.95 14.32
N ASP A 57 7.30 -4.38 14.89
CA ASP A 57 8.16 -3.42 14.18
C ASP A 57 8.96 -4.08 13.06
N GLY A 58 9.44 -5.32 13.28
CA GLY A 58 10.18 -6.08 12.27
C GLY A 58 9.31 -6.66 11.14
N LEU A 59 7.99 -6.73 11.33
CA LEU A 59 7.04 -7.16 10.30
C LEU A 59 6.34 -6.00 9.61
N ARG A 60 6.47 -4.79 10.14
CA ARG A 60 5.89 -3.59 9.54
C ARG A 60 6.64 -3.26 8.25
N PRO A 61 5.93 -3.04 7.13
CA PRO A 61 6.58 -2.58 5.92
C PRO A 61 7.21 -1.18 6.13
N ASP A 62 8.34 -0.94 5.48
CA ASP A 62 8.96 0.38 5.49
C ASP A 62 8.17 1.37 4.63
N GLU A 63 7.40 0.88 3.65
CA GLU A 63 6.50 1.68 2.84
C GLU A 63 5.40 2.28 3.71
N VAL A 64 5.24 3.60 3.60
CA VAL A 64 4.22 4.34 4.36
C VAL A 64 2.84 4.17 3.75
N LEU A 65 2.76 4.09 2.41
CA LEU A 65 1.53 4.00 1.65
C LEU A 65 1.64 2.87 0.62
N ALA A 66 0.76 1.88 0.72
CA ALA A 66 0.58 0.87 -0.31
C ALA A 66 -0.85 1.00 -0.86
N MET A 67 -0.98 1.53 -2.07
CA MET A 67 -2.27 1.85 -2.67
C MET A 67 -2.33 1.37 -4.11
N ASP A 68 -3.49 0.86 -4.53
CA ASP A 68 -3.76 0.57 -5.93
C ASP A 68 -4.33 1.83 -6.61
N TRP A 69 -3.48 2.56 -7.32
CA TRP A 69 -3.83 3.80 -8.00
C TRP A 69 -4.83 3.61 -9.14
N ASP A 70 -4.98 2.39 -9.66
CA ASP A 70 -5.98 2.09 -10.69
C ASP A 70 -7.39 2.21 -10.14
N THR A 71 -7.58 1.90 -8.85
CA THR A 71 -8.87 2.02 -8.16
C THR A 71 -9.21 3.44 -7.70
N LEU A 72 -8.25 4.37 -7.76
CA LEU A 72 -8.46 5.76 -7.35
C LEU A 72 -9.55 6.43 -8.21
N THR A 73 -10.52 7.06 -7.56
CA THR A 73 -11.60 7.83 -8.21
C THR A 73 -11.45 9.34 -8.02
N SER A 74 -11.01 9.74 -6.84
CA SER A 74 -10.73 11.13 -6.51
C SER A 74 -9.82 11.22 -5.29
N PHE A 75 -9.24 12.38 -5.05
CA PHE A 75 -8.54 12.66 -3.80
C PHE A 75 -8.63 14.13 -3.42
N THR A 76 -8.50 14.39 -2.12
CA THR A 76 -8.38 15.75 -1.61
C THR A 76 -6.99 15.99 -1.05
N VAL A 77 -6.51 17.21 -1.22
CA VAL A 77 -5.27 17.71 -0.61
C VAL A 77 -5.62 18.89 0.28
N THR A 78 -5.29 18.79 1.56
CA THR A 78 -5.42 19.91 2.49
C THR A 78 -4.03 20.41 2.87
N LEU A 79 -3.74 21.65 2.50
CA LEU A 79 -2.48 22.34 2.74
C LEU A 79 -2.78 23.75 3.25
N ASP A 80 -2.13 24.20 4.31
CA ASP A 80 -2.32 25.51 4.92
C ASP A 80 -3.79 25.85 5.25
N GLY A 81 -4.58 24.83 5.61
CA GLY A 81 -6.00 24.95 5.92
C GLY A 81 -6.92 25.14 4.72
N GLN A 82 -6.39 25.03 3.51
CA GLN A 82 -7.16 25.03 2.27
C GLN A 82 -7.25 23.60 1.74
N THR A 83 -8.45 23.21 1.28
CA THR A 83 -8.69 21.88 0.71
C THR A 83 -8.95 22.01 -0.79
N TYR A 84 -8.26 21.17 -1.55
CA TYR A 84 -8.37 21.06 -2.99
C TYR A 84 -8.90 19.66 -3.30
N GLU A 85 -9.95 19.56 -4.09
CA GLU A 85 -10.54 18.30 -4.52
C GLU A 85 -10.16 18.04 -5.98
N ILE A 86 -9.54 16.90 -6.21
CA ILE A 86 -9.08 16.45 -7.52
C ILE A 86 -9.88 15.19 -7.90
N GLU A 87 -10.57 15.27 -9.03
CA GLU A 87 -11.31 14.15 -9.61
C GLU A 87 -10.45 13.45 -10.67
N LYS A 88 -10.43 12.11 -10.65
CA LYS A 88 -9.86 11.28 -11.72
C LYS A 88 -10.99 10.87 -12.67
N THR A 89 -10.83 11.11 -13.94
CA THR A 89 -11.80 10.71 -14.97
C THR A 89 -11.07 10.24 -16.23
N THR A 90 -11.82 9.66 -17.18
CA THR A 90 -11.29 9.31 -18.50
C THR A 90 -11.94 10.15 -19.56
N GLN A 91 -11.18 10.57 -20.57
CA GLN A 91 -11.70 11.21 -21.76
C GLN A 91 -11.24 10.47 -23.00
N ALA A 92 -12.11 10.49 -24.02
CA ALA A 92 -11.76 9.93 -25.32
C ALA A 92 -10.89 10.91 -26.09
N VAL A 93 -9.73 10.47 -26.54
CA VAL A 93 -8.80 11.23 -27.35
C VAL A 93 -8.67 10.54 -28.70
N GLU A 94 -8.80 11.32 -29.78
CA GLU A 94 -8.61 10.84 -31.16
C GLU A 94 -7.20 11.20 -31.61
N ASP A 95 -6.43 10.21 -32.06
CA ASP A 95 -5.08 10.43 -32.60
C ASP A 95 -5.10 10.93 -34.06
N GLU A 96 -3.90 11.20 -34.62
CA GLU A 96 -3.74 11.69 -35.99
C GLU A 96 -4.23 10.68 -37.05
N ASP A 97 -4.33 9.41 -36.71
CA ASP A 97 -4.79 8.33 -37.58
C ASP A 97 -6.30 8.08 -37.46
N GLY A 98 -7.00 8.79 -36.56
CA GLY A 98 -8.43 8.70 -36.30
C GLY A 98 -8.82 7.52 -35.40
N GLU A 99 -7.87 6.94 -34.68
CA GLU A 99 -8.14 5.95 -33.64
C GLU A 99 -8.49 6.64 -32.32
N THR A 100 -9.56 6.17 -31.66
CA THR A 100 -9.99 6.70 -30.37
C THR A 100 -9.39 5.88 -29.25
N SER A 101 -8.67 6.52 -28.36
CA SER A 101 -8.15 5.96 -27.10
C SER A 101 -8.80 6.65 -25.90
N GLU A 102 -8.77 6.00 -24.74
CA GLU A 102 -9.14 6.61 -23.47
C GLU A 102 -7.89 7.08 -22.76
N GLU A 103 -7.89 8.34 -22.31
CA GLU A 103 -6.81 8.93 -21.53
C GLU A 103 -7.32 9.31 -20.14
N THR A 104 -6.51 9.03 -19.12
CA THR A 104 -6.81 9.44 -17.75
C THR A 104 -6.47 10.93 -17.58
N VAL A 105 -7.42 11.69 -17.06
CA VAL A 105 -7.24 13.11 -16.75
C VAL A 105 -7.64 13.40 -15.31
N TYR A 106 -6.98 14.40 -14.72
CA TYR A 106 -7.25 14.87 -13.38
C TYR A 106 -7.80 16.29 -13.42
N LEU A 107 -8.91 16.52 -12.73
CA LEU A 107 -9.63 17.80 -12.74
C LEU A 107 -9.62 18.44 -11.36
N LEU A 108 -9.18 19.68 -11.26
CA LEU A 108 -9.34 20.54 -10.10
C LEU A 108 -10.40 21.62 -10.41
N ASN A 109 -11.54 21.57 -9.75
CA ASN A 109 -12.67 22.48 -10.00
C ASN A 109 -13.14 22.48 -11.48
N GLY A 110 -12.98 21.36 -12.18
CA GLY A 110 -13.32 21.21 -13.59
C GLY A 110 -12.26 21.73 -14.57
N GLU A 111 -11.13 22.21 -14.09
CA GLU A 111 -9.96 22.54 -14.91
C GLU A 111 -8.97 21.37 -14.88
N GLU A 112 -8.48 20.98 -16.06
CA GLU A 112 -7.54 19.88 -16.22
C GLU A 112 -6.17 20.24 -15.63
N LEU A 113 -5.65 19.34 -14.82
CA LEU A 113 -4.30 19.38 -14.28
C LEU A 113 -3.32 18.69 -15.24
N ASP A 114 -2.06 19.06 -15.14
CA ASP A 114 -0.97 18.36 -15.80
C ASP A 114 -0.85 16.93 -15.23
N SER A 115 -1.23 15.95 -16.03
CA SER A 115 -1.28 14.54 -15.62
C SER A 115 0.09 14.00 -15.20
N ASP A 116 1.17 14.42 -15.88
CA ASP A 116 2.54 14.03 -15.51
C ASP A 116 2.89 14.48 -14.09
N SER A 117 2.47 15.67 -13.71
CA SER A 117 2.70 16.22 -12.36
C SER A 117 1.92 15.45 -11.29
N VAL A 118 0.69 15.03 -11.58
CA VAL A 118 -0.13 14.23 -10.67
C VAL A 118 0.45 12.82 -10.51
N GLU A 119 0.86 12.18 -11.60
CA GLU A 119 1.51 10.87 -11.58
C GLU A 119 2.86 10.90 -10.84
N GLN A 120 3.62 11.99 -11.00
CA GLN A 120 4.86 12.18 -10.23
C GLN A 120 4.59 12.33 -8.73
N LEU A 121 3.50 13.01 -8.34
CA LEU A 121 3.07 13.09 -6.95
C LEU A 121 2.75 11.69 -6.41
N MET A 122 1.94 10.90 -7.13
CA MET A 122 1.58 9.53 -6.75
C MET A 122 2.82 8.64 -6.60
N SER A 123 3.72 8.68 -7.57
CA SER A 123 5.00 7.95 -7.52
C SER A 123 5.86 8.36 -6.33
N SER A 124 5.83 9.64 -5.94
CA SER A 124 6.57 10.13 -4.78
C SER A 124 5.96 9.64 -3.46
N LEU A 125 4.64 9.49 -3.41
CA LEU A 125 3.93 8.93 -2.26
C LEU A 125 4.19 7.42 -2.12
N ASP A 126 4.21 6.67 -3.22
CA ASP A 126 4.55 5.25 -3.24
C ASP A 126 6.00 4.98 -2.80
N ALA A 127 6.91 5.86 -3.19
CA ALA A 127 8.33 5.73 -2.85
C ALA A 127 8.65 6.20 -1.42
N MET A 128 7.65 6.58 -0.64
CA MET A 128 7.85 7.10 0.71
C MET A 128 8.08 5.95 1.70
N GLU A 129 9.24 5.96 2.34
CA GLU A 129 9.63 4.98 3.35
C GLU A 129 9.64 5.60 4.75
N SER A 130 9.21 4.82 5.73
CA SER A 130 9.33 5.15 7.15
C SER A 130 10.76 4.94 7.62
N THR A 131 11.29 5.87 8.39
CA THR A 131 12.60 5.72 9.04
C THR A 131 12.51 5.16 10.46
N GLY A 132 11.30 4.89 10.94
CA GLY A 132 11.02 4.31 12.25
C GLY A 132 9.63 4.66 12.75
N SER A 133 9.22 4.02 13.84
CA SER A 133 7.96 4.28 14.54
C SER A 133 8.20 5.15 15.78
N VAL A 134 7.20 5.93 16.14
CA VAL A 134 7.25 6.78 17.34
C VAL A 134 6.03 6.49 18.22
N ASP A 135 6.29 5.78 19.32
CA ASP A 135 5.25 5.48 20.31
C ASP A 135 4.85 6.73 21.10
N ASN A 136 3.54 6.98 21.21
CA ASN A 136 2.97 8.06 22.01
C ASN A 136 3.50 9.47 21.70
N ALA A 137 3.94 9.73 20.46
CA ALA A 137 4.25 11.09 20.05
C ALA A 137 2.97 11.93 20.04
N ALA A 138 3.02 13.07 20.70
CA ALA A 138 1.98 14.08 20.49
C ALA A 138 2.21 14.71 19.10
N PRO A 139 1.29 14.56 18.13
CA PRO A 139 1.48 15.17 16.84
C PRO A 139 1.56 16.69 16.98
N GLY A 140 2.48 17.28 16.23
CA GLY A 140 2.58 18.74 16.09
C GLY A 140 1.41 19.30 15.27
N ALA A 141 1.61 20.47 14.66
CA ALA A 141 0.62 21.02 13.73
C ALA A 141 0.50 20.14 12.49
N GLN A 142 -0.73 19.92 12.02
CA GLN A 142 -0.95 19.29 10.72
C GLN A 142 -0.45 20.23 9.63
N GLU A 143 0.43 19.73 8.77
CA GLU A 143 0.99 20.48 7.65
C GLU A 143 0.29 20.12 6.34
N LEU A 144 0.07 18.81 6.12
CA LEU A 144 -0.49 18.29 4.88
C LEU A 144 -1.40 17.11 5.18
N ARG A 145 -2.50 16.99 4.45
CA ARG A 145 -3.40 15.83 4.49
C ARG A 145 -3.81 15.45 3.08
N PHE A 146 -3.74 14.17 2.80
CA PHE A 146 -4.39 13.56 1.64
C PHE A 146 -5.56 12.70 2.12
N THR A 147 -6.65 12.71 1.37
CA THR A 147 -7.74 11.77 1.52
C THR A 147 -8.05 11.20 0.14
N PHE A 148 -7.74 9.93 -0.06
CA PHE A 148 -7.94 9.21 -1.33
C PHE A 148 -9.27 8.46 -1.27
N HIS A 149 -10.04 8.52 -2.33
CA HIS A 149 -11.27 7.75 -2.52
C HIS A 149 -11.05 6.71 -3.62
N GLN A 150 -11.42 5.47 -3.33
CA GLN A 150 -11.15 4.33 -4.20
C GLN A 150 -12.43 3.55 -4.49
N ASP A 151 -12.50 2.95 -5.67
CA ASP A 151 -13.50 1.93 -6.01
C ASP A 151 -13.05 0.59 -5.43
N SER A 152 -13.12 0.47 -4.11
CA SER A 152 -12.70 -0.70 -3.34
C SER A 152 -13.70 -0.96 -2.22
N GLU A 153 -14.18 -2.19 -2.10
CA GLU A 153 -15.09 -2.57 -1.00
C GLU A 153 -14.39 -2.60 0.36
N SER A 154 -13.11 -2.99 0.38
CA SER A 154 -12.33 -3.12 1.62
C SER A 154 -11.76 -1.79 2.11
N TRP A 155 -11.31 -0.95 1.20
CA TRP A 155 -10.63 0.32 1.48
C TRP A 155 -11.19 1.46 0.63
N PRO A 156 -12.47 1.87 0.84
CA PRO A 156 -13.08 2.91 0.03
C PRO A 156 -12.45 4.30 0.24
N GLN A 157 -11.75 4.46 1.35
CA GLN A 157 -11.05 5.71 1.68
C GLN A 157 -9.75 5.40 2.41
N VAL A 158 -8.69 6.12 2.04
CA VAL A 158 -7.39 6.12 2.71
C VAL A 158 -7.03 7.55 3.08
N GLU A 159 -6.66 7.77 4.34
CA GLU A 159 -6.23 9.08 4.84
C GLU A 159 -4.75 9.03 5.21
N LEU A 160 -3.96 9.97 4.67
CA LEU A 160 -2.54 10.15 4.94
C LEU A 160 -2.33 11.57 5.48
N VAL A 161 -1.81 11.69 6.71
CA VAL A 161 -1.64 12.98 7.37
C VAL A 161 -0.20 13.19 7.80
N PHE A 162 0.32 14.35 7.48
CA PHE A 162 1.67 14.77 7.85
C PHE A 162 1.58 15.81 8.95
N TYR A 163 2.30 15.58 10.02
CA TYR A 163 2.42 16.49 11.15
C TYR A 163 3.86 16.96 11.31
N GLN A 164 4.03 18.18 11.74
CA GLN A 164 5.34 18.67 12.11
C GLN A 164 5.87 17.86 13.32
N TYR A 165 7.08 17.30 13.18
CA TYR A 165 7.75 16.61 14.26
C TYR A 165 8.99 17.38 14.74
N ASP A 166 9.92 17.67 13.84
CA ASP A 166 11.07 18.54 14.10
C ASP A 166 11.46 19.35 12.85
N SER A 167 12.66 19.91 12.82
CA SER A 167 13.11 20.76 11.69
C SER A 167 13.42 20.00 10.40
N SER A 168 13.48 18.67 10.44
CA SER A 168 13.93 17.83 9.32
C SER A 168 13.03 16.61 9.07
N THR A 169 12.12 16.30 9.99
CA THR A 169 11.24 15.12 9.93
C THR A 169 9.79 15.47 10.18
N CYS A 170 8.92 14.70 9.55
CA CYS A 170 7.47 14.72 9.77
C CYS A 170 7.05 13.43 10.47
N LEU A 171 6.03 13.51 11.30
CA LEU A 171 5.27 12.37 11.74
C LEU A 171 4.19 12.11 10.70
N VAL A 172 4.09 10.88 10.22
CA VAL A 172 3.06 10.48 9.25
C VAL A 172 2.09 9.54 9.92
N SER A 173 0.80 9.79 9.72
CA SER A 173 -0.29 8.93 10.17
C SER A 173 -1.04 8.40 8.94
N LEU A 174 -1.27 7.11 8.89
CA LEU A 174 -2.10 6.44 7.90
C LEU A 174 -3.38 5.94 8.58
N ASN A 175 -4.55 6.40 8.12
CA ASN A 175 -5.86 6.05 8.67
C ASN A 175 -6.00 6.27 10.20
N GLY A 176 -5.23 7.21 10.75
CA GLY A 176 -5.28 7.57 12.17
C GLY A 176 -4.36 6.74 13.09
N GLU A 177 -3.48 5.91 12.50
CA GLU A 177 -2.44 5.16 13.21
C GLU A 177 -1.06 5.79 13.01
#